data_4e6e77727c3ceb9276df4c98b206de04
#
_entry.id   4e6e77727c3ceb9276df4c98b206de04
#
_cell.length_a   1.000
_cell.length_b   1.000
_cell.length_c   1.000
_cell.angle_alpha   90.00
_cell.angle_beta   90.00
_cell.angle_gamma   90.00
#
_symmetry.space_group_name_H-M   'P 1'
#
loop_
_entity.id
_entity.type
_entity.pdbx_description
1 polymer ?
#
loop_
_entity_poly.entity_id
_entity_poly.type
_entity_poly.pdbx_seq_one_letter_code
_entity_poly.pdbx_strand_id
1 'polypeptide(L)'
;SPYQAPVQIKYYKIKIENHNRVGKFSLINTAQYQKKEQNNLDTNELSTLNVPEWVTRNTLLYSNYVFNNSLFLQTGITFNFFTKFYADYYNPLLSEFVTQNYKEIGEYPRFDFFVNATIQKTRIFIKVEHLNSSFTGYDYYSDPFNPYRDLSVRFGVVWNFFE
;
A
#
# COMPACT_ATOMS: atom_id res chain seq x y z
N SER A 1 21.14 12.62 23.04
CA SER A 1 20.69 13.73 22.19
C SER A 1 20.28 13.16 20.84
N PRO A 2 19.20 13.62 20.23
CA PRO A 2 18.84 13.16 18.91
C PRO A 2 19.99 13.45 17.94
N TYR A 3 20.44 12.41 17.24
CA TYR A 3 21.48 12.54 16.23
C TYR A 3 20.89 13.32 15.05
N GLN A 4 21.44 14.46 14.76
CA GLN A 4 21.09 15.23 13.58
C GLN A 4 22.12 14.92 12.50
N ALA A 5 21.69 14.26 11.43
CA ALA A 5 22.58 13.93 10.32
C ALA A 5 23.16 15.24 9.71
N PRO A 6 24.48 15.37 9.59
CA PRO A 6 25.13 16.59 9.08
C PRO A 6 24.98 16.73 7.54
N VAL A 7 24.18 15.88 6.91
CA VAL A 7 24.09 15.74 5.46
C VAL A 7 22.84 16.40 4.90
N GLN A 8 23.00 17.22 3.87
CA GLN A 8 21.89 17.84 3.17
C GLN A 8 21.21 16.79 2.24
N ILE A 9 19.92 16.56 2.46
CA ILE A 9 19.11 15.68 1.63
C ILE A 9 18.22 16.52 0.72
N LYS A 10 18.29 16.26 -0.59
CA LYS A 10 17.32 16.77 -1.57
C LYS A 10 16.32 15.67 -1.89
N TYR A 11 15.04 15.97 -1.74
CA TYR A 11 13.96 15.03 -1.97
C TYR A 11 12.97 15.59 -2.99
N TYR A 12 12.71 14.81 -4.03
CA TYR A 12 11.75 15.12 -5.09
C TYR A 12 10.64 14.08 -5.07
N LYS A 13 9.40 14.54 -5.16
CA LYS A 13 8.22 13.67 -5.21
C LYS A 13 7.23 14.19 -6.23
N ILE A 14 6.81 13.31 -7.14
CA ILE A 14 5.72 13.55 -8.08
C ILE A 14 4.66 12.48 -7.85
N LYS A 15 3.41 12.88 -7.65
CA LYS A 15 2.27 12.00 -7.50
C LYS A 15 1.22 12.36 -8.55
N ILE A 16 0.73 11.36 -9.27
CA ILE A 16 -0.33 11.48 -10.26
C ILE A 16 -1.48 10.59 -9.80
N GLU A 17 -2.67 11.17 -9.76
CA GLU A 17 -3.90 10.45 -9.48
C GLU A 17 -4.87 10.68 -10.64
N ASN A 18 -5.46 9.60 -11.12
CA ASN A 18 -6.42 9.62 -12.20
C ASN A 18 -7.63 8.75 -11.86
N HIS A 19 -8.83 9.25 -12.11
CA HIS A 19 -10.07 8.54 -11.91
C HIS A 19 -10.92 8.64 -13.19
N ASN A 20 -11.01 7.52 -13.90
CA ASN A 20 -11.82 7.38 -15.10
C ASN A 20 -13.05 6.52 -14.79
N ARG A 21 -14.24 6.99 -15.23
CA ARG A 21 -15.48 6.23 -15.09
C ARG A 21 -16.14 6.03 -16.44
N VAL A 22 -16.48 4.78 -16.74
CA VAL A 22 -17.24 4.41 -17.94
C VAL A 22 -18.42 3.53 -17.51
N GLY A 23 -19.60 4.12 -17.50
CA GLY A 23 -20.83 3.42 -17.05
C GLY A 23 -20.73 2.99 -15.59
N LYS A 24 -20.75 1.67 -15.38
CA LYS A 24 -20.70 1.02 -14.06
C LYS A 24 -19.27 0.73 -13.58
N PHE A 25 -18.29 0.91 -14.46
CA PHE A 25 -16.88 0.66 -14.15
C PHE A 25 -16.14 1.95 -13.88
N SER A 26 -15.23 1.90 -12.91
CA SER A 26 -14.31 2.99 -12.60
C SER A 26 -12.90 2.44 -12.49
N LEU A 27 -11.94 3.14 -13.09
CA LEU A 27 -10.52 2.85 -12.98
C LEU A 27 -9.86 3.99 -12.22
N ILE A 28 -9.30 3.67 -11.06
CA ILE A 28 -8.62 4.60 -10.19
C ILE A 28 -7.14 4.23 -10.21
N ASN A 29 -6.31 5.14 -10.72
CA ASN A 29 -4.87 4.95 -10.81
C ASN A 29 -4.16 5.97 -9.93
N THR A 30 -3.21 5.52 -9.15
CA THR A 30 -2.28 6.37 -8.41
C THR A 30 -0.87 5.89 -8.74
N ALA A 31 -0.04 6.78 -9.24
CA ALA A 31 1.38 6.54 -9.44
C ALA A 31 2.18 7.62 -8.74
N GLN A 32 3.22 7.22 -8.02
CA GLN A 32 4.12 8.11 -7.32
C GLN A 32 5.55 7.77 -7.69
N TYR A 33 6.28 8.77 -8.14
CA TYR A 33 7.71 8.73 -8.30
C TYR A 33 8.37 9.61 -7.26
N GLN A 34 9.43 9.11 -6.66
CA GLN A 34 10.19 9.87 -5.68
C GLN A 34 11.69 9.55 -5.82
N LYS A 35 12.49 10.59 -5.72
CA LYS A 35 13.93 10.51 -5.81
C LYS A 35 14.56 11.28 -4.66
N LYS A 36 15.55 10.66 -4.03
CA LYS A 36 16.39 11.29 -3.03
C LYS A 36 17.79 11.47 -3.59
N GLU A 37 18.40 12.59 -3.28
CA GLU A 37 19.81 12.85 -3.53
C GLU A 37 20.43 13.25 -2.19
N GLN A 38 21.39 12.46 -1.74
CA GLN A 38 22.13 12.69 -0.50
C GLN A 38 23.59 12.90 -0.87
N ASN A 39 24.14 14.06 -0.49
CA ASN A 39 25.57 14.32 -0.65
C ASN A 39 26.31 13.63 0.49
N ASN A 40 26.73 12.40 0.29
CA ASN A 40 27.60 11.70 1.24
C ASN A 40 29.03 12.18 1.04
N LEU A 41 29.60 12.74 2.06
CA LEU A 41 31.02 13.08 2.11
C LEU A 41 31.90 11.84 2.26
N ASP A 42 31.33 10.73 2.79
CA ASP A 42 31.99 9.43 2.94
C ASP A 42 31.11 8.31 2.37
N THR A 43 31.72 7.42 1.57
CA THR A 43 31.07 6.30 0.89
C THR A 43 30.48 5.23 1.81
N ASN A 44 30.66 5.34 3.12
CA ASN A 44 30.19 4.38 4.14
C ASN A 44 29.02 4.88 4.99
N GLU A 45 28.50 6.09 4.76
CA GLU A 45 27.36 6.58 5.52
C GLU A 45 26.04 5.93 5.04
N LEU A 46 25.23 5.45 6.00
CA LEU A 46 23.90 4.94 5.78
C LEU A 46 22.98 6.04 5.19
N SER A 47 22.15 5.64 4.25
CA SER A 47 21.15 6.54 3.70
C SER A 47 20.14 6.93 4.80
N THR A 48 19.97 8.20 5.05
CA THR A 48 19.09 8.72 6.12
C THR A 48 17.59 8.63 5.76
N LEU A 49 17.28 8.57 4.47
CA LEU A 49 15.89 8.47 3.98
C LEU A 49 15.77 7.28 3.04
N ASN A 50 15.07 6.25 3.46
CA ASN A 50 14.87 5.01 2.71
C ASN A 50 13.43 4.91 2.22
N VAL A 51 13.22 5.15 0.92
CA VAL A 51 11.90 5.13 0.28
C VAL A 51 11.99 4.47 -1.09
N PRO A 52 10.94 3.73 -1.54
CA PRO A 52 10.90 3.17 -2.88
C PRO A 52 10.81 4.29 -3.92
N GLU A 53 11.48 4.15 -5.07
CA GLU A 53 11.43 5.15 -6.14
C GLU A 53 10.04 5.23 -6.80
N TRP A 54 9.43 4.07 -7.05
CA TRP A 54 8.11 3.98 -7.64
C TRP A 54 7.14 3.28 -6.70
N VAL A 55 5.96 3.87 -6.58
CA VAL A 55 4.81 3.27 -5.91
C VAL A 55 3.60 3.43 -6.81
N THR A 56 2.89 2.35 -7.08
CA THR A 56 1.65 2.39 -7.87
C THR A 56 0.53 1.63 -7.18
N ARG A 57 -0.68 2.20 -7.29
CA ARG A 57 -1.91 1.57 -6.85
C ARG A 57 -2.98 1.77 -7.92
N ASN A 58 -3.49 0.68 -8.45
CA ASN A 58 -4.50 0.69 -9.50
C ASN A 58 -5.71 -0.10 -9.02
N THR A 59 -6.90 0.49 -9.06
CA THR A 59 -8.14 -0.15 -8.64
C THR A 59 -9.14 -0.15 -9.78
N LEU A 60 -9.56 -1.34 -10.19
CA LEU A 60 -10.72 -1.52 -11.06
C LEU A 60 -11.95 -1.76 -10.18
N LEU A 61 -12.92 -0.88 -10.29
CA LEU A 61 -14.13 -0.86 -9.47
C LEU A 61 -15.37 -1.04 -10.35
N TYR A 62 -16.26 -1.92 -9.96
CA TYR A 62 -17.62 -2.03 -10.48
C TYR A 62 -18.61 -1.56 -9.44
N SER A 63 -19.57 -0.70 -9.84
CA SER A 63 -20.61 -0.18 -8.96
C SER A 63 -21.97 -0.22 -9.64
N ASN A 64 -22.94 -0.83 -8.98
CA ASN A 64 -24.32 -0.93 -9.51
C ASN A 64 -25.33 -1.10 -8.40
N TYR A 65 -26.57 -0.67 -8.67
CA TYR A 65 -27.72 -1.07 -7.88
C TYR A 65 -28.25 -2.41 -8.38
N VAL A 66 -28.52 -3.33 -7.47
CA VAL A 66 -29.06 -4.66 -7.74
C VAL A 66 -30.34 -4.91 -6.91
N PHE A 67 -31.08 -5.98 -7.20
CA PHE A 67 -32.32 -6.33 -6.52
C PHE A 67 -33.34 -5.17 -6.48
N ASN A 68 -33.76 -4.68 -7.66
CA ASN A 68 -34.70 -3.56 -7.80
C ASN A 68 -34.29 -2.30 -6.99
N ASN A 69 -33.01 -1.93 -7.06
CA ASN A 69 -32.39 -0.80 -6.35
C ASN A 69 -32.35 -0.93 -4.82
N SER A 70 -32.65 -2.12 -4.28
CA SER A 70 -32.62 -2.32 -2.83
C SER A 70 -31.22 -2.48 -2.26
N LEU A 71 -30.22 -2.82 -3.09
CA LEU A 71 -28.84 -3.02 -2.66
C LEU A 71 -27.89 -2.29 -3.60
N PHE A 72 -27.06 -1.43 -3.05
CA PHE A 72 -25.92 -0.84 -3.77
C PHE A 72 -24.70 -1.72 -3.59
N LEU A 73 -24.20 -2.27 -4.70
CA LEU A 73 -23.04 -3.16 -4.75
C LEU A 73 -21.84 -2.42 -5.33
N GLN A 74 -20.72 -2.47 -4.61
CA GLN A 74 -19.40 -2.10 -5.11
C GLN A 74 -18.45 -3.28 -4.96
N THR A 75 -17.79 -3.68 -6.04
CA THR A 75 -16.77 -4.71 -6.00
C THR A 75 -15.60 -4.30 -6.87
N GLY A 76 -14.41 -4.76 -6.53
CA GLY A 76 -13.24 -4.40 -7.29
C GLY A 76 -11.98 -5.16 -6.91
N ILE A 77 -10.97 -4.98 -7.75
CA ILE A 77 -9.63 -5.51 -7.54
C ILE A 77 -8.67 -4.33 -7.47
N THR A 78 -7.79 -4.36 -6.48
CA THR A 78 -6.72 -3.38 -6.31
C THR A 78 -5.38 -4.06 -6.53
N PHE A 79 -4.59 -3.53 -7.45
CA PHE A 79 -3.20 -3.87 -7.66
C PHE A 79 -2.31 -2.86 -6.94
N ASN A 80 -1.36 -3.35 -6.14
CA ASN A 80 -0.37 -2.54 -5.45
C ASN A 80 1.02 -3.04 -5.83
N PHE A 81 1.94 -2.13 -6.10
CA PHE A 81 3.33 -2.43 -6.41
C PHE A 81 4.22 -1.28 -5.96
N PHE A 82 5.42 -1.60 -5.49
CA PHE A 82 6.49 -0.65 -5.24
C PHE A 82 7.85 -1.30 -5.53
N THR A 83 8.79 -0.46 -5.97
CA THR A 83 10.16 -0.89 -6.28
C THR A 83 10.94 -1.26 -5.03
N LYS A 84 12.00 -2.03 -5.19
CA LYS A 84 12.92 -2.38 -4.10
C LYS A 84 13.51 -1.14 -3.43
N PHE A 85 13.67 -1.22 -2.13
CA PHE A 85 14.35 -0.23 -1.32
C PHE A 85 14.84 -0.85 -0.01
N TYR A 86 15.80 -0.22 0.63
CA TYR A 86 16.24 -0.58 1.97
C TYR A 86 15.28 0.00 2.99
N ALA A 87 14.32 -0.78 3.48
CA ALA A 87 13.41 -0.30 4.51
C ALA A 87 14.09 -0.29 5.87
N ASP A 88 13.74 0.68 6.70
CA ASP A 88 14.15 0.72 8.09
C ASP A 88 13.49 -0.45 8.85
N TYR A 89 14.16 -0.98 9.86
CA TYR A 89 13.59 -2.01 10.72
C TYR A 89 13.29 -1.46 12.12
N TYR A 90 12.23 -1.96 12.72
CA TYR A 90 11.88 -1.60 14.07
C TYR A 90 12.75 -2.37 15.08
N ASN A 91 13.47 -1.61 15.95
CA ASN A 91 14.25 -2.19 17.04
C ASN A 91 13.43 -2.10 18.34
N PRO A 92 12.93 -3.23 18.88
CA PRO A 92 12.08 -3.20 20.07
C PRO A 92 12.83 -2.81 21.37
N LEU A 93 14.15 -2.98 21.41
CA LEU A 93 14.95 -2.57 22.58
C LEU A 93 15.12 -1.05 22.66
N LEU A 94 15.25 -0.43 21.50
CA LEU A 94 15.39 1.04 21.40
C LEU A 94 14.04 1.73 21.24
N SER A 95 12.97 0.97 20.92
CA SER A 95 11.63 1.49 20.58
C SER A 95 11.66 2.49 19.43
N GLU A 96 12.57 2.30 18.45
CA GLU A 96 12.75 3.19 17.30
C GLU A 96 13.00 2.42 16.00
N PHE A 97 12.82 3.12 14.87
CA PHE A 97 13.20 2.60 13.55
C PHE A 97 14.67 2.90 13.27
N VAL A 98 15.40 1.88 12.84
CA VAL A 98 16.83 1.93 12.55
C VAL A 98 17.06 1.74 11.06
N THR A 99 17.84 2.60 10.46
CA THR A 99 18.25 2.51 9.06
C THR A 99 19.20 1.34 8.84
N GLN A 100 19.06 0.67 7.70
CA GLN A 100 19.92 -0.45 7.31
C GLN A 100 20.16 -0.44 5.79
N ASN A 101 21.21 -1.14 5.33
CA ASN A 101 21.61 -1.28 3.92
C ASN A 101 21.95 -2.71 3.52
N TYR A 102 21.54 -3.70 4.30
CA TYR A 102 21.87 -5.12 4.04
C TYR A 102 20.74 -5.91 3.41
N LYS A 103 19.47 -5.50 3.54
CA LYS A 103 18.32 -6.19 2.97
C LYS A 103 17.36 -5.22 2.30
N GLU A 104 17.17 -5.40 1.01
CA GLU A 104 16.12 -4.73 0.24
C GLU A 104 14.80 -5.49 0.37
N ILE A 105 13.71 -4.75 0.39
CA ILE A 105 12.33 -5.28 0.33
C ILE A 105 11.57 -4.60 -0.81
N GLY A 106 10.51 -5.24 -1.27
CA GLY A 106 9.66 -4.72 -2.35
C GLY A 106 9.73 -5.56 -3.63
N GLU A 107 9.29 -4.96 -4.75
CA GLU A 107 9.24 -5.60 -6.08
C GLU A 107 8.35 -6.85 -6.15
N TYR A 108 7.33 -6.92 -5.29
CA TYR A 108 6.32 -7.96 -5.39
C TYR A 108 4.94 -7.35 -5.71
N PRO A 109 4.23 -7.90 -6.70
CA PRO A 109 2.87 -7.48 -7.01
C PRO A 109 1.91 -7.98 -5.93
N ARG A 110 0.98 -7.15 -5.49
CA ARG A 110 -0.07 -7.56 -4.56
C ARG A 110 -1.43 -7.22 -5.11
N PHE A 111 -2.30 -8.22 -5.14
CA PHE A 111 -3.69 -8.10 -5.55
C PHE A 111 -4.61 -8.25 -4.34
N ASP A 112 -5.47 -7.27 -4.15
CA ASP A 112 -6.52 -7.29 -3.14
C ASP A 112 -7.88 -7.27 -3.84
N PHE A 113 -8.84 -8.05 -3.37
CA PHE A 113 -10.21 -8.06 -3.84
C PHE A 113 -11.15 -7.55 -2.75
N PHE A 114 -12.20 -6.84 -3.11
CA PHE A 114 -13.18 -6.39 -2.14
C PHE A 114 -14.60 -6.37 -2.70
N VAL A 115 -15.55 -6.55 -1.80
CA VAL A 115 -16.99 -6.40 -2.04
C VAL A 115 -17.57 -5.56 -0.93
N ASN A 116 -18.28 -4.50 -1.28
CA ASN A 116 -19.10 -3.69 -0.38
C ASN A 116 -20.55 -3.78 -0.83
N ALA A 117 -21.46 -4.08 0.08
CA ALA A 117 -22.88 -4.11 -0.16
C ALA A 117 -23.56 -3.18 0.84
N THR A 118 -24.34 -2.20 0.34
CA THR A 118 -25.07 -1.26 1.18
C THR A 118 -26.57 -1.48 0.99
N ILE A 119 -27.27 -1.78 2.08
CA ILE A 119 -28.70 -1.95 2.14
C ILE A 119 -29.24 -0.95 3.15
N GLN A 120 -29.97 0.07 2.71
CA GLN A 120 -30.47 1.15 3.57
C GLN A 120 -29.34 1.73 4.45
N LYS A 121 -29.42 1.55 5.78
CA LYS A 121 -28.45 2.04 6.76
C LYS A 121 -27.33 1.05 7.11
N THR A 122 -27.34 -0.15 6.48
CA THR A 122 -26.38 -1.21 6.76
C THR A 122 -25.41 -1.38 5.59
N ARG A 123 -24.13 -1.38 5.89
CA ARG A 123 -23.06 -1.71 4.94
C ARG A 123 -22.33 -2.97 5.39
N ILE A 124 -22.29 -3.95 4.52
CA ILE A 124 -21.53 -5.19 4.69
C ILE A 124 -20.29 -5.10 3.79
N PHE A 125 -19.14 -5.48 4.29
CA PHE A 125 -17.95 -5.55 3.47
C PHE A 125 -17.20 -6.87 3.65
N ILE A 126 -16.59 -7.33 2.57
CA ILE A 126 -15.63 -8.43 2.54
C ILE A 126 -14.41 -7.91 1.78
N LYS A 127 -13.22 -8.15 2.32
CA LYS A 127 -11.95 -7.84 1.69
C LYS A 127 -11.02 -9.05 1.78
N VAL A 128 -10.49 -9.46 0.64
CA VAL A 128 -9.46 -10.49 0.54
C VAL A 128 -8.16 -9.78 0.15
N GLU A 129 -7.21 -9.76 1.06
CA GLU A 129 -5.90 -9.14 0.85
C GLU A 129 -4.88 -10.20 0.41
N HIS A 130 -3.98 -9.80 -0.46
CA HIS A 130 -2.87 -10.61 -0.98
C HIS A 130 -3.33 -11.91 -1.63
N LEU A 131 -4.31 -11.80 -2.54
CA LEU A 131 -4.87 -12.93 -3.28
C LEU A 131 -3.84 -13.82 -3.97
N ASN A 132 -2.74 -13.24 -4.40
CA ASN A 132 -1.69 -13.91 -5.15
C ASN A 132 -0.55 -14.46 -4.28
N SER A 133 -0.65 -14.44 -2.95
CA SER A 133 0.41 -14.91 -2.05
C SER A 133 0.87 -16.33 -2.35
N SER A 134 -0.06 -17.23 -2.71
CA SER A 134 0.25 -18.64 -3.03
C SER A 134 0.91 -18.84 -4.40
N PHE A 135 0.90 -17.83 -5.28
CA PHE A 135 1.37 -17.95 -6.67
C PHE A 135 2.68 -17.20 -6.93
N THR A 136 3.02 -16.21 -6.11
CA THR A 136 4.16 -15.29 -6.33
C THR A 136 5.38 -15.62 -5.48
N GLY A 137 5.40 -16.80 -4.85
CA GLY A 137 6.46 -17.19 -3.91
C GLY A 137 6.27 -16.55 -2.53
N TYR A 138 7.29 -16.64 -1.69
CA TYR A 138 7.24 -16.19 -0.29
C TYR A 138 8.24 -15.06 0.00
N ASP A 139 8.83 -14.45 -1.03
CA ASP A 139 9.82 -13.37 -0.88
C ASP A 139 9.15 -12.00 -0.82
N TYR A 140 8.17 -11.85 0.09
CA TYR A 140 7.48 -10.60 0.34
C TYR A 140 7.58 -10.21 1.81
N TYR A 141 8.09 -9.00 2.03
CA TYR A 141 8.40 -8.49 3.37
C TYR A 141 7.72 -7.13 3.60
N SER A 142 7.22 -6.93 4.82
CA SER A 142 6.74 -5.64 5.31
C SER A 142 7.86 -4.77 5.85
N ASP A 143 8.86 -5.40 6.45
CA ASP A 143 10.14 -4.82 6.88
C ASP A 143 11.24 -5.92 6.78
N PRO A 144 12.53 -5.60 6.96
CA PRO A 144 13.62 -6.55 6.74
C PRO A 144 13.53 -7.88 7.50
N PHE A 145 12.86 -7.91 8.65
CA PHE A 145 12.73 -9.09 9.51
C PHE A 145 11.35 -9.72 9.53
N ASN A 146 10.31 -8.97 9.10
CA ASN A 146 8.94 -9.44 9.17
C ASN A 146 8.38 -9.67 7.75
N PRO A 147 8.01 -10.90 7.41
CA PRO A 147 7.32 -11.16 6.16
C PRO A 147 5.98 -10.43 6.14
N TYR A 148 5.56 -10.02 4.95
CA TYR A 148 4.20 -9.53 4.76
C TYR A 148 3.21 -10.69 4.94
N ARG A 149 2.00 -10.38 5.35
CA ARG A 149 0.94 -11.38 5.55
C ARG A 149 0.60 -12.11 4.25
N ASP A 150 0.37 -13.41 4.39
CA ASP A 150 -0.26 -14.24 3.37
C ASP A 150 -1.69 -13.79 3.09
N LEU A 151 -2.43 -14.58 2.32
CA LEU A 151 -3.85 -14.34 2.06
C LEU A 151 -4.61 -14.13 3.37
N SER A 152 -5.29 -13.00 3.45
CA SER A 152 -6.07 -12.61 4.63
C SER A 152 -7.47 -12.20 4.20
N VAL A 153 -8.48 -12.75 4.86
CA VAL A 153 -9.89 -12.39 4.64
C VAL A 153 -10.38 -11.54 5.80
N ARG A 154 -10.93 -10.38 5.48
CA ARG A 154 -11.57 -9.48 6.44
C ARG A 154 -13.02 -9.28 6.04
N PHE A 155 -13.90 -9.30 7.01
CA PHE A 155 -15.31 -8.97 6.80
C PHE A 155 -15.83 -8.14 7.96
N GLY A 156 -16.91 -7.41 7.72
CA GLY A 156 -17.55 -6.63 8.76
C GLY A 156 -18.89 -6.05 8.32
N VAL A 157 -19.62 -5.57 9.31
CA VAL A 157 -20.89 -4.91 9.14
C VAL A 157 -20.82 -3.56 9.85
N VAL A 158 -21.24 -2.52 9.14
CA VAL A 158 -21.40 -1.18 9.69
C VAL A 158 -22.87 -0.83 9.64
N TRP A 159 -23.45 -0.57 10.78
CA TRP A 159 -24.84 -0.17 10.90
C TRP A 159 -24.94 1.25 11.46
N ASN A 160 -25.55 2.15 10.71
CA ASN A 160 -25.78 3.54 11.12
C ASN A 160 -27.14 3.63 11.82
N PHE A 161 -27.11 3.78 13.14
CA PHE A 161 -28.33 3.88 13.96
C PHE A 161 -28.99 5.25 13.90
N PHE A 162 -28.18 6.30 13.65
CA PHE A 162 -28.65 7.68 13.63
C PHE A 162 -28.55 8.27 12.23
N GLU A 163 -29.47 9.08 11.85
CA GLU A 163 -29.44 10.05 10.76
C GLU A 163 -29.15 11.42 11.31
#